data_5036b437fd89a454cf02fff85d6ca196
#
_entry.id   5036b437fd89a454cf02fff85d6ca196
#
_cell.length_a   1.000
_cell.length_b   1.000
_cell.length_c   1.000
_cell.angle_alpha   90.00
_cell.angle_beta   90.00
_cell.angle_gamma   90.00
#
_symmetry.space_group_name_H-M   'P 1'
#
loop_
_entity.id
_entity.type
_entity.pdbx_description
1 polymer ?
#
loop_
_entity_poly.entity_id
_entity_poly.type
_entity_poly.pdbx_seq_one_letter_code
_entity_poly.pdbx_strand_id
1 'polypeptide(L)'
;MPSLSERAPAHRTAGLVLAAGASRRLGRPKQLLPYGDGVLLDAVLATARDCGFDQTVLALGGAAGEVQRSVDTTGCEVVLNPEFGAGCSSSIAAGIAALRPDTDAVVLLLGDQPGVRAATARALLELLFTGAPDTGPGIAVCRYDDGIGHPLAFTRRMLPELAALHGDKAVWKLLERRAGDVVELPVPGPVPLDVDTEEDYRRVLALLEGAL
;
A
#
# COMPACT_ATOMS: atom_id res chain seq x y z
N MET A 1 -11.31 -37.33 23.41
CA MET A 1 -10.39 -36.84 22.38
C MET A 1 -11.06 -35.71 21.64
N PRO A 2 -10.76 -34.42 21.94
CA PRO A 2 -11.30 -33.35 21.13
C PRO A 2 -10.58 -33.29 19.78
N SER A 3 -11.36 -33.20 18.72
CA SER A 3 -11.07 -33.04 17.32
C SER A 3 -9.99 -31.96 17.06
N LEU A 4 -9.07 -32.27 16.15
CA LEU A 4 -8.19 -31.29 15.52
C LEU A 4 -9.06 -30.17 14.97
N SER A 5 -8.98 -28.99 15.61
CA SER A 5 -9.58 -27.75 15.10
C SER A 5 -9.12 -27.59 13.65
N GLU A 6 -10.05 -27.68 12.72
CA GLU A 6 -9.86 -27.21 11.34
C GLU A 6 -9.47 -25.73 11.42
N ARG A 7 -8.17 -25.46 11.34
CA ARG A 7 -7.72 -24.08 11.09
C ARG A 7 -8.34 -23.69 9.74
N ALA A 8 -9.15 -22.64 9.76
CA ALA A 8 -9.58 -22.02 8.54
C ALA A 8 -8.35 -21.81 7.62
N PRO A 9 -8.46 -22.07 6.32
CA PRO A 9 -7.34 -21.90 5.41
C PRO A 9 -6.78 -20.48 5.59
N ALA A 10 -5.47 -20.41 5.78
CA ALA A 10 -4.79 -19.13 5.91
C ALA A 10 -5.00 -18.34 4.59
N HIS A 11 -5.58 -17.14 4.68
CA HIS A 11 -5.78 -16.27 3.52
C HIS A 11 -4.43 -15.89 2.91
N ARG A 12 -4.33 -15.95 1.58
CA ARG A 12 -3.16 -15.49 0.84
C ARG A 12 -3.24 -14.00 0.59
N THR A 13 -2.26 -13.27 1.09
CA THR A 13 -2.25 -11.81 1.06
C THR A 13 -1.09 -11.26 0.25
N ALA A 14 -1.31 -10.13 -0.40
CA ALA A 14 -0.28 -9.41 -1.12
C ALA A 14 -0.17 -7.95 -0.66
N GLY A 15 1.05 -7.44 -0.60
CA GLY A 15 1.33 -6.02 -0.50
C GLY A 15 1.62 -5.44 -1.89
N LEU A 16 0.94 -4.36 -2.27
CA LEU A 16 1.24 -3.61 -3.49
C LEU A 16 1.78 -2.24 -3.11
N VAL A 17 3.08 -2.05 -3.28
CA VAL A 17 3.79 -0.80 -3.01
C VAL A 17 3.81 0.05 -4.28
N LEU A 18 3.14 1.21 -4.25
CA LEU A 18 3.05 2.14 -5.36
C LEU A 18 4.18 3.18 -5.27
N ALA A 19 5.24 3.00 -6.05
CA ALA A 19 6.42 3.85 -6.05
C ALA A 19 6.80 4.39 -7.45
N ALA A 20 5.81 4.49 -8.35
CA ALA A 20 6.01 4.91 -9.74
C ALA A 20 5.92 6.43 -9.95
N GLY A 21 5.64 7.22 -8.92
CA GLY A 21 5.45 8.67 -9.00
C GLY A 21 6.66 9.41 -9.57
N ALA A 22 6.40 10.38 -10.47
CA ALA A 22 7.43 11.12 -11.20
C ALA A 22 8.17 12.21 -10.39
N SER A 23 7.78 12.46 -9.14
CA SER A 23 8.40 13.43 -8.21
C SER A 23 8.64 14.84 -8.80
N ARG A 24 7.72 15.31 -9.67
CA ARG A 24 7.91 16.55 -10.46
C ARG A 24 8.16 17.79 -9.62
N ARG A 25 7.50 17.89 -8.44
CA ARG A 25 7.62 19.05 -7.52
C ARG A 25 8.95 19.07 -6.77
N LEU A 26 9.53 17.89 -6.50
CA LEU A 26 10.83 17.72 -5.85
C LEU A 26 12.01 17.82 -6.81
N GLY A 27 11.79 17.65 -8.13
CA GLY A 27 12.85 17.65 -9.15
C GLY A 27 13.87 16.49 -9.05
N ARG A 28 13.64 15.56 -8.12
CA ARG A 28 14.46 14.36 -7.89
C ARG A 28 13.58 13.21 -7.42
N PRO A 29 13.96 11.94 -7.62
CA PRO A 29 13.16 10.79 -7.19
C PRO A 29 12.92 10.80 -5.68
N LYS A 30 11.67 10.97 -5.23
CA LYS A 30 11.32 10.97 -3.80
C LYS A 30 11.62 9.66 -3.11
N GLN A 31 11.56 8.55 -3.85
CA GLN A 31 11.90 7.22 -3.39
C GLN A 31 13.32 7.11 -2.83
N LEU A 32 14.23 7.94 -3.35
CA LEU A 32 15.66 7.97 -3.00
C LEU A 32 16.03 9.10 -2.03
N LEU A 33 15.08 9.82 -1.47
CA LEU A 33 15.35 10.82 -0.44
C LEU A 33 15.88 10.15 0.83
N PRO A 34 16.99 10.65 1.43
CA PRO A 34 17.51 10.10 2.69
C PRO A 34 16.45 10.01 3.79
N TYR A 35 16.37 8.87 4.48
CA TYR A 35 15.43 8.63 5.58
C TYR A 35 15.99 7.59 6.55
N GLY A 36 16.28 7.98 7.78
CA GLY A 36 16.99 7.13 8.73
C GLY A 36 18.36 6.71 8.19
N ASP A 37 18.67 5.43 8.26
CA ASP A 37 19.93 4.86 7.75
C ASP A 37 19.91 4.52 6.25
N GLY A 38 18.81 4.82 5.55
CA GLY A 38 18.60 4.50 4.15
C GLY A 38 17.86 5.60 3.39
N VAL A 39 16.89 5.21 2.57
CA VAL A 39 16.04 6.11 1.80
C VAL A 39 14.55 5.87 2.10
N LEU A 40 13.70 6.80 1.70
CA LEU A 40 12.25 6.73 1.94
C LEU A 40 11.63 5.38 1.55
N LEU A 41 12.00 4.85 0.37
CA LEU A 41 11.44 3.58 -0.10
C LEU A 41 11.93 2.39 0.72
N ASP A 42 13.16 2.42 1.27
CA ASP A 42 13.66 1.35 2.15
C ASP A 42 12.77 1.20 3.39
N ALA A 43 12.35 2.30 4.00
CA ALA A 43 11.45 2.29 5.16
C ALA A 43 10.08 1.70 4.84
N VAL A 44 9.51 2.04 3.67
CA VAL A 44 8.24 1.46 3.22
C VAL A 44 8.38 -0.03 2.92
N LEU A 45 9.47 -0.46 2.27
CA LEU A 45 9.72 -1.87 2.00
C LEU A 45 10.00 -2.67 3.28
N ALA A 46 10.66 -2.09 4.27
CA ALA A 46 10.80 -2.69 5.60
C ALA A 46 9.42 -2.93 6.23
N THR A 47 8.54 -1.92 6.21
CA THR A 47 7.16 -2.07 6.67
C THR A 47 6.41 -3.18 5.91
N ALA A 48 6.57 -3.26 4.59
CA ALA A 48 5.93 -4.31 3.78
C ALA A 48 6.45 -5.72 4.14
N ARG A 49 7.76 -5.87 4.39
CA ARG A 49 8.35 -7.14 4.88
C ARG A 49 7.80 -7.51 6.25
N ASP A 50 7.71 -6.55 7.16
CA ASP A 50 7.17 -6.75 8.51
C ASP A 50 5.68 -7.10 8.51
N CYS A 51 4.93 -6.77 7.47
CA CYS A 51 3.54 -7.22 7.31
C CYS A 51 3.41 -8.73 7.13
N GLY A 52 4.43 -9.39 6.57
CA GLY A 52 4.43 -10.84 6.35
C GLY A 52 3.50 -11.28 5.21
N PHE A 53 3.36 -10.48 4.16
CA PHE A 53 2.59 -10.84 2.96
C PHE A 53 3.18 -12.06 2.26
N ASP A 54 2.32 -12.90 1.64
CA ASP A 54 2.75 -14.02 0.80
C ASP A 54 3.42 -13.57 -0.51
N GLN A 55 3.09 -12.36 -0.97
CA GLN A 55 3.69 -11.70 -2.13
C GLN A 55 3.81 -10.20 -1.85
N THR A 56 4.93 -9.60 -2.21
CA THR A 56 5.08 -8.13 -2.26
C THR A 56 5.38 -7.72 -3.69
N VAL A 57 4.52 -6.88 -4.27
CA VAL A 57 4.69 -6.30 -5.60
C VAL A 57 5.11 -4.85 -5.43
N LEU A 58 6.21 -4.47 -6.09
CA LEU A 58 6.71 -3.10 -6.12
C LEU A 58 6.52 -2.50 -7.52
N ALA A 59 5.57 -1.58 -7.66
CA ALA A 59 5.31 -0.88 -8.91
C ALA A 59 6.23 0.36 -9.02
N LEU A 60 7.13 0.33 -10.01
CA LEU A 60 8.07 1.41 -10.32
C LEU A 60 7.74 2.09 -11.65
N GLY A 61 8.16 3.35 -11.81
CA GLY A 61 7.97 4.16 -13.00
C GLY A 61 9.27 4.77 -13.53
N GLY A 62 9.27 6.08 -13.80
CA GLY A 62 10.39 6.76 -14.47
C GLY A 62 11.74 6.66 -13.79
N ALA A 63 11.81 6.53 -12.46
CA ALA A 63 13.05 6.37 -11.69
C ALA A 63 13.44 4.90 -11.45
N ALA A 64 12.80 3.94 -12.11
CA ALA A 64 12.98 2.50 -11.81
C ALA A 64 14.44 2.06 -11.85
N GLY A 65 15.22 2.49 -12.83
CA GLY A 65 16.64 2.12 -12.95
C GLY A 65 17.52 2.65 -11.80
N GLU A 66 17.21 3.84 -11.26
CA GLU A 66 17.91 4.40 -10.11
C GLU A 66 17.51 3.69 -8.83
N VAL A 67 16.20 3.46 -8.64
CA VAL A 67 15.65 2.75 -7.49
C VAL A 67 16.24 1.34 -7.38
N GLN A 68 16.23 0.55 -8.47
CA GLN A 68 16.75 -0.81 -8.45
C GLN A 68 18.27 -0.92 -8.17
N ARG A 69 19.02 0.16 -8.39
CA ARG A 69 20.46 0.20 -8.05
C ARG A 69 20.73 0.64 -6.60
N SER A 70 19.81 1.35 -5.99
CA SER A 70 20.03 2.05 -4.70
C SER A 70 19.22 1.49 -3.55
N VAL A 71 18.14 0.73 -3.83
CA VAL A 71 17.19 0.20 -2.85
C VAL A 71 17.25 -1.31 -2.85
N ASP A 72 17.27 -1.92 -1.68
CA ASP A 72 17.15 -3.37 -1.54
C ASP A 72 15.72 -3.83 -1.82
N THR A 73 15.49 -4.33 -3.04
CA THR A 73 14.20 -4.88 -3.47
C THR A 73 14.07 -6.39 -3.25
N THR A 74 14.97 -7.00 -2.48
CA THR A 74 14.91 -8.44 -2.18
C THR A 74 13.58 -8.81 -1.54
N GLY A 75 12.95 -9.87 -2.07
CA GLY A 75 11.62 -10.31 -1.64
C GLY A 75 10.45 -9.57 -2.30
N CYS A 76 10.73 -8.59 -3.17
CA CYS A 76 9.70 -7.91 -3.95
C CYS A 76 9.70 -8.38 -5.41
N GLU A 77 8.52 -8.58 -5.96
CA GLU A 77 8.33 -8.69 -7.41
C GLU A 77 8.24 -7.28 -8.00
N VAL A 78 9.27 -6.87 -8.74
CA VAL A 78 9.35 -5.52 -9.31
C VAL A 78 8.58 -5.48 -10.63
N VAL A 79 7.60 -4.58 -10.71
CA VAL A 79 6.80 -4.33 -11.91
C VAL A 79 7.12 -2.93 -12.44
N LEU A 80 7.48 -2.85 -13.72
CA LEU A 80 7.69 -1.57 -14.38
C LEU A 80 6.38 -1.09 -14.99
N ASN A 81 5.94 0.11 -14.62
CA ASN A 81 4.79 0.76 -15.23
C ASN A 81 5.27 1.82 -16.23
N PRO A 82 5.23 1.55 -17.56
CA PRO A 82 5.59 2.55 -18.57
C PRO A 82 4.58 3.71 -18.63
N GLU A 83 3.33 3.46 -18.22
CA GLU A 83 2.23 4.42 -18.23
C GLU A 83 2.13 5.24 -16.92
N PHE A 84 3.22 5.32 -16.14
CA PHE A 84 3.23 6.02 -14.83
C PHE A 84 2.78 7.48 -14.91
N GLY A 85 2.87 8.11 -16.10
CA GLY A 85 2.36 9.46 -16.35
C GLY A 85 0.84 9.58 -16.46
N ALA A 86 0.12 8.47 -16.60
CA ALA A 86 -1.34 8.43 -16.69
C ALA A 86 -2.05 8.47 -15.32
N GLY A 87 -1.29 8.57 -14.23
CA GLY A 87 -1.80 8.65 -12.86
C GLY A 87 -1.62 7.36 -12.06
N CYS A 88 -1.94 7.43 -10.77
CA CYS A 88 -1.74 6.35 -9.80
C CYS A 88 -2.45 5.04 -10.21
N SER A 89 -3.62 5.13 -10.86
CA SER A 89 -4.41 3.98 -11.30
C SER A 89 -3.67 3.07 -12.28
N SER A 90 -2.80 3.60 -13.15
CA SER A 90 -2.00 2.77 -14.05
C SER A 90 -1.01 1.88 -13.30
N SER A 91 -0.44 2.38 -12.19
CA SER A 91 0.46 1.61 -11.34
C SER A 91 -0.29 0.55 -10.54
N ILE A 92 -1.52 0.84 -10.11
CA ILE A 92 -2.41 -0.14 -9.46
C ILE A 92 -2.72 -1.26 -10.45
N ALA A 93 -3.13 -0.94 -11.67
CA ALA A 93 -3.45 -1.94 -12.70
C ALA A 93 -2.25 -2.83 -13.03
N ALA A 94 -1.05 -2.23 -13.22
CA ALA A 94 0.18 -2.97 -13.46
C ALA A 94 0.53 -3.92 -12.29
N GLY A 95 0.38 -3.45 -11.05
CA GLY A 95 0.63 -4.25 -9.87
C GLY A 95 -0.37 -5.40 -9.69
N ILE A 96 -1.67 -5.15 -9.93
CA ILE A 96 -2.71 -6.19 -9.87
C ILE A 96 -2.46 -7.28 -10.92
N ALA A 97 -2.01 -6.93 -12.12
CA ALA A 97 -1.69 -7.89 -13.17
C ALA A 97 -0.55 -8.86 -12.79
N ALA A 98 0.31 -8.48 -11.84
CA ALA A 98 1.39 -9.31 -11.33
C ALA A 98 1.00 -10.13 -10.08
N LEU A 99 -0.22 -9.95 -9.53
CA LEU A 99 -0.65 -10.72 -8.38
C LEU A 99 -0.81 -12.21 -8.74
N ARG A 100 -0.44 -13.06 -7.79
CA ARG A 100 -0.66 -14.51 -7.94
C ARG A 100 -2.14 -14.82 -8.08
N PRO A 101 -2.49 -15.85 -8.88
CA PRO A 101 -3.90 -16.20 -9.10
C PRO A 101 -4.65 -16.61 -7.84
N ASP A 102 -3.98 -17.02 -6.78
CA ASP A 102 -4.54 -17.46 -5.50
C ASP A 102 -4.54 -16.36 -4.41
N THR A 103 -4.21 -15.10 -4.75
CA THR A 103 -4.27 -13.96 -3.81
C THR A 103 -5.71 -13.68 -3.39
N ASP A 104 -6.00 -13.69 -2.09
CA ASP A 104 -7.33 -13.42 -1.53
C ASP A 104 -7.57 -11.94 -1.23
N ALA A 105 -6.50 -11.21 -0.87
CA ALA A 105 -6.57 -9.77 -0.62
C ALA A 105 -5.25 -9.08 -0.95
N VAL A 106 -5.35 -7.79 -1.30
CA VAL A 106 -4.21 -6.89 -1.52
C VAL A 106 -4.28 -5.71 -0.57
N VAL A 107 -3.13 -5.32 -0.02
CA VAL A 107 -2.94 -4.06 0.73
C VAL A 107 -2.17 -3.08 -0.14
N LEU A 108 -2.74 -1.90 -0.36
CA LEU A 108 -2.06 -0.80 -1.04
C LEU A 108 -1.23 0.00 -0.04
N LEU A 109 0.05 0.15 -0.35
CA LEU A 109 1.02 0.98 0.35
C LEU A 109 1.57 2.02 -0.61
N LEU A 110 1.79 3.24 -0.12
CA LEU A 110 2.42 4.30 -0.92
C LEU A 110 3.92 4.34 -0.63
N GLY A 111 4.75 4.34 -1.67
CA GLY A 111 6.21 4.34 -1.56
C GLY A 111 6.82 5.63 -1.02
N ASP A 112 5.99 6.61 -0.70
CA ASP A 112 6.33 7.92 -0.15
C ASP A 112 5.70 8.20 1.23
N GLN A 113 5.09 7.17 1.86
CA GLN A 113 4.49 7.24 3.20
C GLN A 113 5.24 6.34 4.20
N PRO A 114 6.43 6.73 4.69
CA PRO A 114 7.22 5.90 5.60
C PRO A 114 6.59 5.76 7.00
N GLY A 115 5.59 6.58 7.34
CA GLY A 115 4.89 6.56 8.63
C GLY A 115 3.83 5.44 8.80
N VAL A 116 3.54 4.66 7.76
CA VAL A 116 2.62 3.51 7.85
C VAL A 116 3.26 2.41 8.69
N ARG A 117 2.49 1.85 9.64
CA ARG A 117 2.96 0.78 10.53
C ARG A 117 2.46 -0.60 10.07
N ALA A 118 3.32 -1.61 10.11
CA ALA A 118 2.96 -2.98 9.75
C ALA A 118 1.80 -3.54 10.61
N ALA A 119 1.75 -3.18 11.89
CA ALA A 119 0.64 -3.57 12.77
C ALA A 119 -0.72 -3.06 12.26
N THR A 120 -0.77 -1.83 11.74
CA THR A 120 -1.98 -1.24 11.14
C THR A 120 -2.41 -2.02 9.90
N ALA A 121 -1.47 -2.37 9.01
CA ALA A 121 -1.78 -3.14 7.81
C ALA A 121 -2.29 -4.56 8.14
N ARG A 122 -1.71 -5.21 9.15
CA ARG A 122 -2.20 -6.52 9.63
C ARG A 122 -3.60 -6.43 10.21
N ALA A 123 -3.86 -5.46 11.11
CA ALA A 123 -5.18 -5.24 11.70
C ALA A 123 -6.25 -4.94 10.64
N LEU A 124 -5.85 -4.22 9.58
CA LEU A 124 -6.73 -3.93 8.44
C LEU A 124 -7.13 -5.22 7.68
N LEU A 125 -6.18 -6.14 7.46
CA LEU A 125 -6.47 -7.45 6.86
C LEU A 125 -7.35 -8.31 7.78
N GLU A 126 -7.07 -8.35 9.08
CA GLU A 126 -7.91 -9.06 10.05
C GLU A 126 -9.35 -8.56 9.99
N LEU A 127 -9.54 -7.24 9.99
CA LEU A 127 -10.86 -6.61 9.86
C LEU A 127 -11.54 -6.97 8.53
N LEU A 128 -10.79 -6.97 7.41
CA LEU A 128 -11.31 -7.31 6.09
C LEU A 128 -11.84 -8.75 6.03
N PHE A 129 -11.23 -9.67 6.77
CA PHE A 129 -11.61 -11.09 6.79
C PHE A 129 -12.58 -11.46 7.93
N THR A 130 -13.17 -10.49 8.65
CA THR A 130 -14.16 -10.78 9.71
C THR A 130 -15.49 -11.29 9.21
N GLY A 131 -15.80 -11.11 7.92
CA GLY A 131 -17.05 -11.56 7.30
C GLY A 131 -16.93 -12.87 6.54
N ALA A 132 -18.06 -13.39 6.06
CA ALA A 132 -18.04 -14.52 5.13
C ALA A 132 -17.40 -14.08 3.79
N PRO A 133 -16.67 -14.99 3.10
CA PRO A 133 -15.90 -14.65 1.90
C PRO A 133 -16.67 -13.91 0.80
N ASP A 134 -17.94 -14.27 0.60
CA ASP A 134 -18.76 -13.73 -0.48
C ASP A 134 -19.66 -12.55 -0.07
N THR A 135 -19.93 -12.39 1.22
CA THR A 135 -20.87 -11.38 1.75
C THR A 135 -20.25 -10.41 2.75
N GLY A 136 -19.02 -10.65 3.18
CA GLY A 136 -18.27 -9.75 4.04
C GLY A 136 -17.82 -8.47 3.32
N PRO A 137 -17.12 -7.56 4.02
CA PRO A 137 -16.63 -6.33 3.42
C PRO A 137 -15.68 -6.63 2.25
N GLY A 138 -15.75 -5.82 1.20
CA GLY A 138 -14.85 -5.92 0.05
C GLY A 138 -13.63 -5.06 0.19
N ILE A 139 -13.73 -4.02 1.01
CA ILE A 139 -12.75 -2.96 1.18
C ILE A 139 -12.59 -2.66 2.67
N ALA A 140 -11.36 -2.58 3.15
CA ALA A 140 -11.07 -2.04 4.47
C ALA A 140 -10.18 -0.81 4.35
N VAL A 141 -10.48 0.23 5.14
CA VAL A 141 -9.77 1.52 5.13
C VAL A 141 -9.37 1.92 6.55
N CYS A 142 -8.28 2.66 6.67
CA CYS A 142 -7.89 3.27 7.94
C CYS A 142 -8.62 4.59 8.14
N ARG A 143 -9.33 4.73 9.27
CA ARG A 143 -9.94 5.98 9.76
C ARG A 143 -9.03 6.60 10.80
N TYR A 144 -8.28 7.62 10.41
CA TYR A 144 -7.46 8.44 11.28
C TYR A 144 -8.26 9.61 11.87
N ASP A 145 -7.68 10.36 12.80
CA ASP A 145 -8.34 11.48 13.46
C ASP A 145 -8.74 12.60 12.47
N ASP A 146 -8.00 12.76 11.37
CA ASP A 146 -8.18 13.79 10.35
C ASP A 146 -8.72 13.28 9.01
N GLY A 147 -8.97 11.98 8.86
CA GLY A 147 -9.57 11.44 7.65
C GLY A 147 -9.32 9.97 7.36
N ILE A 148 -9.72 9.52 6.17
CA ILE A 148 -9.36 8.20 5.64
C ILE A 148 -7.99 8.30 4.97
N GLY A 149 -7.10 7.34 5.26
CA GLY A 149 -5.76 7.28 4.67
C GLY A 149 -5.30 5.86 4.41
N HIS A 150 -4.11 5.75 3.80
CA HIS A 150 -3.44 4.45 3.62
C HIS A 150 -2.92 3.90 4.97
N PRO A 151 -2.77 2.56 5.04
CA PRO A 151 -3.01 1.58 3.99
C PRO A 151 -4.49 1.35 3.71
N LEU A 152 -4.79 0.86 2.50
CA LEU A 152 -6.13 0.41 2.09
C LEU A 152 -6.05 -1.07 1.71
N ALA A 153 -7.05 -1.87 2.08
CA ALA A 153 -7.08 -3.29 1.73
C ALA A 153 -8.31 -3.64 0.91
N PHE A 154 -8.14 -4.54 -0.06
CA PHE A 154 -9.17 -4.96 -1.00
C PHE A 154 -9.20 -6.48 -1.10
N THR A 155 -10.36 -7.10 -0.99
CA THR A 155 -10.51 -8.53 -1.28
C THR A 155 -10.39 -8.79 -2.77
N ARG A 156 -10.12 -10.05 -3.12
CA ARG A 156 -10.03 -10.53 -4.51
C ARG A 156 -11.21 -10.08 -5.39
N ARG A 157 -12.43 -10.09 -4.86
CA ARG A 157 -13.63 -9.68 -5.62
C ARG A 157 -13.60 -8.23 -6.09
N MET A 158 -12.81 -7.36 -5.40
CA MET A 158 -12.65 -5.95 -5.75
C MET A 158 -11.54 -5.67 -6.75
N LEU A 159 -10.63 -6.64 -6.97
CA LEU A 159 -9.47 -6.45 -7.86
C LEU A 159 -9.84 -6.08 -9.31
N PRO A 160 -10.89 -6.65 -9.93
CA PRO A 160 -11.28 -6.24 -11.29
C PRO A 160 -11.69 -4.76 -11.37
N GLU A 161 -12.43 -4.25 -10.38
CA GLU A 161 -12.83 -2.84 -10.35
C GLU A 161 -11.64 -1.93 -10.03
N LEU A 162 -10.76 -2.37 -9.12
CA LEU A 162 -9.55 -1.65 -8.77
C LEU A 162 -8.59 -1.53 -9.96
N ALA A 163 -8.44 -2.61 -10.75
CA ALA A 163 -7.63 -2.62 -11.96
C ALA A 163 -8.21 -1.76 -13.11
N ALA A 164 -9.53 -1.60 -13.14
CA ALA A 164 -10.24 -0.80 -14.16
C ALA A 164 -10.32 0.70 -13.81
N LEU A 165 -9.67 1.14 -12.74
CA LEU A 165 -9.67 2.56 -12.35
C LEU A 165 -8.86 3.42 -13.32
N HIS A 166 -9.23 4.72 -13.41
CA HIS A 166 -8.54 5.70 -14.24
C HIS A 166 -8.32 7.02 -13.50
N GLY A 167 -7.10 7.55 -13.57
CA GLY A 167 -6.69 8.84 -12.98
C GLY A 167 -6.28 8.76 -11.51
N ASP A 168 -5.84 9.89 -10.95
CA ASP A 168 -5.19 9.93 -9.63
C ASP A 168 -6.15 9.71 -8.44
N LYS A 169 -7.39 10.23 -8.53
CA LYS A 169 -8.39 10.11 -7.45
C LYS A 169 -9.34 8.93 -7.60
N ALA A 170 -8.98 7.98 -8.44
CA ALA A 170 -9.90 6.91 -8.83
C ALA A 170 -10.23 5.95 -7.68
N VAL A 171 -9.29 5.69 -6.76
CA VAL A 171 -9.52 4.86 -5.57
C VAL A 171 -10.58 5.51 -4.67
N TRP A 172 -10.50 6.82 -4.43
CA TRP A 172 -11.49 7.54 -3.60
C TRP A 172 -12.90 7.46 -4.18
N LYS A 173 -13.05 7.58 -5.51
CA LYS A 173 -14.33 7.40 -6.20
C LYS A 173 -14.84 5.96 -6.10
N LEU A 174 -13.95 4.97 -6.04
CA LEU A 174 -14.34 3.58 -5.80
C LEU A 174 -14.91 3.41 -4.40
N LEU A 175 -14.25 3.98 -3.37
CA LEU A 175 -14.74 3.95 -1.99
C LEU A 175 -16.15 4.55 -1.87
N GLU A 176 -16.39 5.70 -2.51
CA GLU A 176 -17.70 6.35 -2.54
C GLU A 176 -18.78 5.46 -3.20
N ARG A 177 -18.47 4.86 -4.38
CA ARG A 177 -19.41 3.99 -5.09
C ARG A 177 -19.71 2.69 -4.34
N ARG A 178 -18.74 2.21 -3.58
CA ARG A 178 -18.77 0.93 -2.85
C ARG A 178 -18.89 1.14 -1.34
N ALA A 179 -19.49 2.25 -0.89
CA ALA A 179 -19.60 2.59 0.52
C ALA A 179 -20.20 1.46 1.38
N GLY A 180 -21.14 0.67 0.83
CA GLY A 180 -21.72 -0.48 1.50
C GLY A 180 -20.78 -1.70 1.63
N ASP A 181 -19.68 -1.72 0.89
CA ASP A 181 -18.63 -2.76 0.94
C ASP A 181 -17.43 -2.34 1.81
N VAL A 182 -17.42 -1.09 2.33
CA VAL A 182 -16.32 -0.51 3.08
C VAL A 182 -16.49 -0.75 4.57
N VAL A 183 -15.42 -1.22 5.22
CA VAL A 183 -15.29 -1.26 6.68
C VAL A 183 -14.12 -0.37 7.10
N GLU A 184 -14.27 0.35 8.22
CA GLU A 184 -13.28 1.29 8.72
C GLU A 184 -12.56 0.73 9.94
N LEU A 185 -11.23 0.75 9.91
CA LEU A 185 -10.36 0.49 11.06
C LEU A 185 -10.02 1.84 11.73
N PRO A 186 -10.49 2.12 12.95
CA PRO A 186 -10.05 3.30 13.68
C PRO A 186 -8.56 3.21 14.01
N VAL A 187 -7.80 4.23 13.62
CA VAL A 187 -6.35 4.33 13.88
C VAL A 187 -6.08 5.68 14.54
N PRO A 188 -5.61 5.71 15.79
CA PRO A 188 -5.29 6.95 16.48
C PRO A 188 -4.16 7.74 15.78
N GLY A 189 -4.28 9.05 15.77
CA GLY A 189 -3.33 9.98 15.17
C GLY A 189 -3.72 10.44 13.78
N PRO A 190 -2.90 11.30 13.17
CA PRO A 190 -3.15 11.84 11.83
C PRO A 190 -2.85 10.81 10.73
N VAL A 191 -3.40 11.06 9.55
CA VAL A 191 -3.01 10.32 8.33
C VAL A 191 -1.49 10.43 8.12
N PRO A 192 -0.78 9.32 7.86
CA PRO A 192 0.64 9.36 7.51
C PRO A 192 0.90 10.31 6.35
N LEU A 193 1.94 11.15 6.47
CA LEU A 193 2.26 12.16 5.47
C LEU A 193 2.82 11.56 4.19
N ASP A 194 2.31 12.03 3.04
CA ASP A 194 2.93 11.83 1.73
C ASP A 194 4.09 12.80 1.56
N VAL A 195 5.19 12.35 0.98
CA VAL A 195 6.31 13.23 0.59
C VAL A 195 6.17 13.65 -0.86
N ASP A 196 5.64 14.85 -1.09
CA ASP A 196 5.43 15.42 -2.41
C ASP A 196 6.27 16.69 -2.65
N THR A 197 6.60 17.41 -1.58
CA THR A 197 7.38 18.66 -1.60
C THR A 197 8.55 18.60 -0.60
N GLU A 198 9.49 19.56 -0.70
CA GLU A 198 10.57 19.71 0.30
C GLU A 198 10.03 20.04 1.70
N GLU A 199 8.88 20.68 1.80
CA GLU A 199 8.19 20.96 3.06
C GLU A 199 7.69 19.66 3.70
N ASP A 200 7.00 18.81 2.93
CA ASP A 200 6.53 17.49 3.40
C ASP A 200 7.70 16.63 3.86
N TYR A 201 8.79 16.64 3.09
CA TYR A 201 9.99 15.89 3.43
C TYR A 201 10.58 16.33 4.77
N ARG A 202 10.73 17.66 5.02
CA ARG A 202 11.20 18.14 6.32
C ARG A 202 10.28 17.74 7.47
N ARG A 203 8.95 17.78 7.27
CA ARG A 203 7.98 17.35 8.28
C ARG A 203 8.11 15.85 8.60
N VAL A 204 8.29 15.01 7.58
CA VAL A 204 8.48 13.56 7.76
C VAL A 204 9.79 13.26 8.50
N LEU A 205 10.88 13.99 8.22
CA LEU A 205 12.14 13.86 8.97
C LEU A 205 11.99 14.27 10.44
N ALA A 206 11.28 15.38 10.72
CA ALA A 206 11.03 15.82 12.08
C ALA A 206 10.22 14.80 12.90
N LEU A 207 9.29 14.08 12.26
CA LEU A 207 8.54 12.99 12.90
C LEU A 207 9.43 11.78 13.22
N LEU A 208 10.40 11.47 12.37
CA LEU A 208 11.38 10.41 12.62
C LEU A 208 12.27 10.73 13.84
N GLU A 209 12.79 11.98 13.91
CA GLU A 209 13.61 12.44 15.02
C GLU A 209 12.86 12.50 16.36
N GLY A 210 11.57 12.83 16.35
CA GLY A 210 10.71 12.87 17.52
C GLY A 210 10.24 11.50 18.01
N ALA A 211 10.49 10.43 17.24
CA ALA A 211 10.16 9.06 17.59
C ALA A 211 11.35 8.29 18.19
N LEU A 212 12.55 8.87 18.20
CA LEU A 212 13.77 8.37 18.84
C LEU A 212 13.92 8.92 20.25
#